data_740acacaa68fe8ceb22744e6b70b614b
#
_entry.id   740acacaa68fe8ceb22744e6b70b614b
#
_cell.length_a   1.000
_cell.length_b   1.000
_cell.length_c   1.000
_cell.angle_alpha   90.00
_cell.angle_beta   90.00
_cell.angle_gamma   90.00
#
_symmetry.space_group_name_H-M   'P 1'
#
loop_
_entity.id
_entity.type
_entity.pdbx_description
1 polymer ?
#
loop_
_entity_poly.entity_id
_entity_poly.type
_entity_poly.pdbx_seq_one_letter_code
_entity_poly.pdbx_strand_id
1 'polypeptide(L)'
;MINLVVTKRTDKNLLSLMKKHYRQPKGFVGRYICSAIYYNFDYYGHIIGGSCTLNLPNRNQFFNINKNNYKNIINNIFYHIEKVNGKYPIRNFTTKVLKAWRDKISIDWKKKYGDKVIGFESLIEPPRTADLYKKDKWSYIGRTKGYTCKRVSGREKGVFPYGKRVWNYKNLRPKLVFVKHVEIKATKD
;
A
#
# COMPACT_ATOMS: atom_id res chain seq x y z
N MET A 1 15.16 18.25 1.22
CA MET A 1 14.73 17.34 0.12
C MET A 1 14.06 16.10 0.71
N ILE A 2 12.99 15.55 0.09
CA ILE A 2 12.39 14.27 0.50
C ILE A 2 13.33 13.14 0.09
N ASN A 3 13.69 12.29 1.05
CA ASN A 3 14.48 11.09 0.82
C ASN A 3 13.73 9.86 1.33
N LEU A 4 13.70 8.80 0.52
CA LEU A 4 13.05 7.54 0.83
C LEU A 4 14.12 6.44 0.89
N VAL A 5 14.32 5.88 2.08
CA VAL A 5 15.34 4.87 2.33
C VAL A 5 14.68 3.51 2.51
N VAL A 6 15.08 2.51 1.71
CA VAL A 6 14.57 1.14 1.87
C VAL A 6 15.04 0.56 3.19
N THR A 7 14.11 0.02 3.99
CA THR A 7 14.39 -0.54 5.31
C THR A 7 13.92 -1.99 5.41
N LYS A 8 14.39 -2.68 6.46
CA LYS A 8 13.89 -4.01 6.82
C LYS A 8 12.54 -3.89 7.55
N ARG A 9 11.71 -4.95 7.50
CA ARG A 9 10.46 -5.02 8.27
C ARG A 9 10.67 -4.97 9.79
N THR A 10 11.87 -5.27 10.24
CA THR A 10 12.30 -5.27 11.64
C THR A 10 12.83 -3.91 12.10
N ASP A 11 12.74 -2.90 11.25
CA ASP A 11 13.12 -1.53 11.61
C ASP A 11 12.34 -1.05 12.84
N LYS A 12 13.06 -0.55 13.86
CA LYS A 12 12.47 -0.17 15.16
C LYS A 12 11.45 0.97 15.02
N ASN A 13 11.72 1.92 14.15
CA ASN A 13 10.81 3.05 13.90
C ASN A 13 9.54 2.57 13.21
N LEU A 14 9.65 1.68 12.21
CA LEU A 14 8.50 1.06 11.57
C LEU A 14 7.63 0.29 12.58
N LEU A 15 8.25 -0.55 13.43
CA LEU A 15 7.52 -1.32 14.44
C LEU A 15 6.78 -0.42 15.43
N SER A 16 7.38 0.70 15.84
CA SER A 16 6.72 1.71 16.66
C SER A 16 5.50 2.33 15.95
N LEU A 17 5.66 2.73 14.69
CA LEU A 17 4.56 3.30 13.89
C LEU A 17 3.43 2.29 13.62
N MET A 18 3.74 1.01 13.46
CA MET A 18 2.72 -0.04 13.27
C MET A 18 1.78 -0.13 14.48
N LYS A 19 2.27 0.06 15.71
CA LYS A 19 1.47 0.10 16.93
C LYS A 19 0.55 1.34 16.98
N LYS A 20 1.04 2.49 16.52
CA LYS A 20 0.31 3.76 16.49
C LYS A 20 -0.67 3.85 15.31
N HIS A 21 -0.44 3.05 14.25
CA HIS A 21 -1.27 3.11 13.06
C HIS A 21 -2.69 2.60 13.35
N TYR A 22 -3.71 3.27 12.80
CA TYR A 22 -5.13 2.98 13.04
C TYR A 22 -5.55 1.53 12.76
N ARG A 23 -4.84 0.82 11.89
CA ARG A 23 -5.09 -0.61 11.59
C ARG A 23 -4.23 -1.56 12.42
N GLN A 24 -3.24 -1.05 13.11
CA GLN A 24 -2.27 -1.84 13.92
C GLN A 24 -1.86 -3.14 13.21
N PRO A 25 -1.26 -3.08 12.01
CA PRO A 25 -0.94 -4.27 11.25
C PRO A 25 0.07 -5.12 12.02
N LYS A 26 -0.17 -6.42 12.13
CA LYS A 26 0.75 -7.37 12.79
C LYS A 26 1.93 -7.76 11.91
N GLY A 27 1.91 -7.38 10.64
CA GLY A 27 2.95 -7.67 9.65
C GLY A 27 2.44 -7.51 8.22
N PHE A 28 3.32 -7.77 7.26
CA PHE A 28 3.03 -7.70 5.83
C PHE A 28 3.25 -9.07 5.20
N VAL A 29 2.34 -9.47 4.32
CA VAL A 29 2.35 -10.78 3.65
C VAL A 29 2.63 -10.60 2.16
N GLY A 30 3.32 -11.56 1.57
CA GLY A 30 3.68 -11.53 0.16
C GLY A 30 4.90 -10.64 -0.12
N ARG A 31 4.96 -10.11 -1.33
CA ARG A 31 6.04 -9.20 -1.74
C ARG A 31 5.77 -7.80 -1.23
N TYR A 32 6.77 -7.14 -0.67
CA TYR A 32 6.67 -5.76 -0.20
C TYR A 32 8.03 -5.07 -0.16
N ILE A 33 7.99 -3.74 -0.16
CA ILE A 33 9.14 -2.86 0.07
C ILE A 33 8.73 -1.84 1.12
N CYS A 34 9.51 -1.78 2.21
CA CYS A 34 9.37 -0.77 3.26
C CYS A 34 10.30 0.40 2.95
N SER A 35 9.80 1.62 3.07
CA SER A 35 10.60 2.83 2.89
C SER A 35 10.39 3.78 4.05
N ALA A 36 11.48 4.12 4.76
CA ALA A 36 11.51 5.20 5.73
C ALA A 36 11.51 6.54 5.00
N ILE A 37 10.82 7.53 5.57
CA ILE A 37 10.61 8.86 5.01
C ILE A 37 11.45 9.86 5.80
N TYR A 38 12.35 10.53 5.10
CA TYR A 38 13.17 11.61 5.64
C TYR A 38 12.95 12.90 4.87
N TYR A 39 13.12 14.03 5.58
CA TYR A 39 13.24 15.35 4.98
C TYR A 39 14.38 16.09 5.67
N ASN A 40 15.41 16.46 4.92
CA ASN A 40 16.63 17.11 5.45
C ASN A 40 17.20 16.38 6.68
N PHE A 41 17.34 15.05 6.60
CA PHE A 41 17.81 14.13 7.65
C PHE A 41 16.82 13.83 8.78
N ASP A 42 15.76 14.60 8.98
CA ASP A 42 14.73 14.31 9.97
C ASP A 42 13.82 13.17 9.52
N TYR A 43 13.54 12.25 10.43
CA TYR A 43 12.63 11.13 10.19
C TYR A 43 11.18 11.55 10.38
N TYR A 44 10.32 11.20 9.40
CA TYR A 44 8.90 11.55 9.40
C TYR A 44 7.95 10.36 9.39
N GLY A 45 8.40 9.16 9.08
CA GLY A 45 7.51 8.01 9.04
C GLY A 45 7.91 6.92 8.06
N HIS A 46 6.93 6.08 7.70
CA HIS A 46 7.12 4.99 6.73
C HIS A 46 5.99 4.92 5.73
N ILE A 47 6.35 4.46 4.53
CA ILE A 47 5.42 4.10 3.47
C ILE A 47 5.82 2.73 2.91
N ILE A 48 4.82 1.85 2.67
CA ILE A 48 5.08 0.48 2.23
C ILE A 48 4.21 0.16 1.03
N GLY A 49 4.86 -0.31 -0.01
CA GLY A 49 4.21 -0.96 -1.14
C GLY A 49 4.24 -2.46 -1.00
N GLY A 50 3.14 -3.10 -1.31
CA GLY A 50 3.00 -4.55 -1.28
C GLY A 50 2.30 -5.11 -2.50
N SER A 51 2.19 -6.45 -2.54
CA SER A 51 1.40 -7.12 -3.57
C SER A 51 -0.04 -6.61 -3.58
N CYS A 52 -0.61 -6.48 -4.76
CA CYS A 52 -1.98 -6.03 -4.93
C CYS A 52 -3.01 -7.05 -4.40
N THR A 53 -4.23 -6.59 -4.21
CA THR A 53 -5.37 -7.43 -3.83
C THR A 53 -5.78 -8.32 -5.02
N LEU A 54 -5.90 -9.63 -4.82
CA LEU A 54 -6.15 -10.56 -5.95
C LEU A 54 -7.51 -10.34 -6.61
N ASN A 55 -8.59 -10.28 -5.84
CA ASN A 55 -9.95 -10.18 -6.37
C ASN A 55 -10.48 -8.75 -6.30
N LEU A 56 -10.19 -7.96 -7.31
CA LEU A 56 -10.64 -6.58 -7.43
C LEU A 56 -11.02 -6.27 -8.90
N PRO A 57 -12.23 -6.66 -9.36
CA PRO A 57 -12.64 -6.58 -10.77
C PRO A 57 -12.50 -5.18 -11.37
N ASN A 58 -12.99 -4.14 -10.67
CA ASN A 58 -12.94 -2.76 -11.16
C ASN A 58 -11.49 -2.28 -11.39
N ARG A 59 -10.53 -2.69 -10.52
CA ARG A 59 -9.12 -2.40 -10.73
C ARG A 59 -8.57 -3.14 -11.94
N ASN A 60 -8.96 -4.40 -12.13
CA ASN A 60 -8.51 -5.19 -13.27
C ASN A 60 -8.98 -4.56 -14.59
N GLN A 61 -10.24 -4.12 -14.63
CA GLN A 61 -10.79 -3.38 -15.78
C GLN A 61 -10.05 -2.06 -16.02
N PHE A 62 -9.80 -1.27 -14.95
CA PHE A 62 -9.10 0.01 -15.04
C PHE A 62 -7.70 -0.11 -15.66
N PHE A 63 -6.94 -1.14 -15.29
CA PHE A 63 -5.59 -1.37 -15.80
C PHE A 63 -5.55 -2.31 -17.01
N ASN A 64 -6.68 -2.82 -17.48
CA ASN A 64 -6.77 -3.85 -18.52
C ASN A 64 -5.85 -5.05 -18.25
N ILE A 65 -5.95 -5.62 -17.05
CA ILE A 65 -5.09 -6.70 -16.60
C ILE A 65 -5.85 -8.00 -16.35
N ASN A 66 -5.16 -9.10 -16.56
CA ASN A 66 -5.59 -10.45 -16.23
C ASN A 66 -4.80 -11.02 -15.04
N LYS A 67 -5.03 -12.28 -14.69
CA LYS A 67 -4.35 -12.95 -13.56
C LYS A 67 -2.81 -12.92 -13.64
N ASN A 68 -2.23 -12.90 -14.85
CA ASN A 68 -0.78 -12.95 -15.03
C ASN A 68 -0.11 -11.62 -14.73
N ASN A 69 -0.84 -10.50 -14.81
CA ASN A 69 -0.30 -9.15 -14.67
C ASN A 69 -0.52 -8.52 -13.29
N TYR A 70 -1.13 -9.24 -12.33
CA TYR A 70 -1.33 -8.74 -10.95
C TYR A 70 -0.03 -8.29 -10.28
N LYS A 71 1.07 -8.98 -10.58
CA LYS A 71 2.39 -8.69 -10.05
C LYS A 71 2.93 -7.31 -10.43
N ASN A 72 2.33 -6.69 -11.45
CA ASN A 72 2.71 -5.37 -11.98
C ASN A 72 1.99 -4.21 -11.28
N ILE A 73 1.06 -4.50 -10.35
CA ILE A 73 0.37 -3.50 -9.54
C ILE A 73 0.92 -3.52 -8.11
N ILE A 74 1.22 -2.34 -7.59
CA ILE A 74 1.67 -2.17 -6.21
C ILE A 74 0.52 -1.59 -5.38
N ASN A 75 0.19 -2.26 -4.28
CA ASN A 75 -0.73 -1.75 -3.28
C ASN A 75 0.01 -0.92 -2.24
N ASN A 76 -0.42 0.33 -2.01
CA ASN A 76 0.02 1.11 -0.86
C ASN A 76 -0.64 0.55 0.40
N ILE A 77 0.03 -0.41 1.07
CA ILE A 77 -0.53 -1.18 2.20
C ILE A 77 -0.35 -0.51 3.55
N PHE A 78 0.57 0.43 3.65
CA PHE A 78 0.86 1.19 4.86
C PHE A 78 1.39 2.57 4.48
N TYR A 79 0.84 3.60 5.12
CA TYR A 79 1.32 4.96 5.01
C TYR A 79 1.06 5.69 6.32
N HIS A 80 2.12 5.99 7.04
CA HIS A 80 2.07 6.69 8.31
C HIS A 80 3.17 7.76 8.37
N ILE A 81 2.76 9.00 8.55
CA ILE A 81 3.65 10.15 8.71
C ILE A 81 3.29 10.85 10.02
N GLU A 82 4.29 11.13 10.82
CA GLU A 82 4.18 11.93 12.04
C GLU A 82 4.62 13.38 11.76
N LYS A 83 4.08 14.31 12.53
CA LYS A 83 4.54 15.69 12.56
C LYS A 83 5.75 15.77 13.50
N VAL A 84 6.78 16.49 13.10
CA VAL A 84 7.92 16.84 13.95
C VAL A 84 7.65 18.23 14.50
N ASN A 85 7.71 18.40 15.82
CA ASN A 85 7.36 19.66 16.50
C ASN A 85 5.98 20.22 16.09
N GLY A 86 4.99 19.31 15.98
CA GLY A 86 3.60 19.66 15.67
C GLY A 86 3.30 20.05 14.22
N LYS A 87 4.27 20.07 13.31
CA LYS A 87 4.10 20.52 11.91
C LYS A 87 4.82 19.63 10.91
N TYR A 88 4.37 19.72 9.66
CA TYR A 88 5.09 19.16 8.51
C TYR A 88 6.12 20.16 7.99
N PRO A 89 7.23 19.69 7.38
CA PRO A 89 8.35 20.57 6.98
C PRO A 89 8.02 21.50 5.83
N ILE A 90 7.06 21.11 4.97
CA ILE A 90 6.62 21.90 3.81
C ILE A 90 5.13 21.69 3.53
N ARG A 91 4.54 22.64 2.79
CA ARG A 91 3.15 22.55 2.31
C ARG A 91 2.96 21.31 1.44
N ASN A 92 1.83 20.60 1.64
CA ASN A 92 1.47 19.37 0.93
C ASN A 92 2.52 18.25 1.07
N PHE A 93 3.23 18.20 2.19
CA PHE A 93 4.31 17.24 2.42
C PHE A 93 3.86 15.79 2.17
N THR A 94 2.74 15.37 2.72
CA THR A 94 2.22 14.02 2.57
C THR A 94 1.98 13.63 1.10
N THR A 95 1.39 14.53 0.31
CA THR A 95 1.16 14.31 -1.13
C THR A 95 2.47 14.25 -1.91
N LYS A 96 3.43 15.12 -1.57
CA LYS A 96 4.76 15.11 -2.20
C LYS A 96 5.53 13.82 -1.88
N VAL A 97 5.43 13.32 -0.64
CA VAL A 97 6.00 12.01 -0.26
C VAL A 97 5.36 10.87 -1.07
N LEU A 98 4.03 10.86 -1.20
CA LEU A 98 3.33 9.83 -1.97
C LEU A 98 3.78 9.82 -3.45
N LYS A 99 3.96 10.99 -4.05
CA LYS A 99 4.50 11.12 -5.42
C LYS A 99 5.94 10.60 -5.52
N ALA A 100 6.83 11.05 -4.64
CA ALA A 100 8.22 10.60 -4.60
C ALA A 100 8.31 9.07 -4.38
N TRP A 101 7.42 8.51 -3.56
CA TRP A 101 7.35 7.09 -3.32
C TRP A 101 6.95 6.31 -4.57
N ARG A 102 5.96 6.76 -5.36
CA ARG A 102 5.58 6.07 -6.59
C ARG A 102 6.74 5.99 -7.58
N ASP A 103 7.47 7.11 -7.74
CA ASP A 103 8.63 7.16 -8.63
C ASP A 103 9.71 6.17 -8.17
N LYS A 104 10.07 6.21 -6.89
CA LYS A 104 11.14 5.36 -6.35
C LYS A 104 10.75 3.89 -6.27
N ILE A 105 9.56 3.56 -5.78
CA ILE A 105 9.17 2.17 -5.60
C ILE A 105 9.04 1.43 -6.93
N SER A 106 8.71 2.10 -8.02
CA SER A 106 8.68 1.50 -9.35
C SER A 106 10.05 0.97 -9.76
N ILE A 107 11.11 1.72 -9.45
CA ILE A 107 12.50 1.33 -9.70
C ILE A 107 12.92 0.19 -8.76
N ASP A 108 12.67 0.37 -7.45
CA ASP A 108 13.05 -0.60 -6.42
C ASP A 108 12.33 -1.94 -6.62
N TRP A 109 11.05 -1.92 -7.07
CA TRP A 109 10.26 -3.11 -7.35
C TRP A 109 10.81 -3.89 -8.52
N LYS A 110 11.14 -3.20 -9.62
CA LYS A 110 11.78 -3.82 -10.77
C LYS A 110 13.14 -4.43 -10.39
N LYS A 111 13.95 -3.69 -9.60
CA LYS A 111 15.26 -4.19 -9.12
C LYS A 111 15.12 -5.42 -8.24
N LYS A 112 14.13 -5.46 -7.34
CA LYS A 112 13.98 -6.55 -6.35
C LYS A 112 13.24 -7.76 -6.89
N TYR A 113 12.23 -7.56 -7.75
CA TYR A 113 11.30 -8.61 -8.17
C TYR A 113 11.28 -8.86 -9.68
N GLY A 114 11.98 -8.06 -10.48
CA GLY A 114 12.02 -8.18 -11.94
C GLY A 114 10.79 -7.64 -12.67
N ASP A 115 9.72 -7.26 -11.96
CA ASP A 115 8.46 -6.89 -12.58
C ASP A 115 8.37 -5.40 -12.89
N LYS A 116 7.89 -5.06 -14.11
CA LYS A 116 7.60 -3.68 -14.51
C LYS A 116 6.29 -3.22 -13.85
N VAL A 117 6.33 -2.15 -13.06
CA VAL A 117 5.13 -1.57 -12.44
C VAL A 117 4.34 -0.80 -13.49
N ILE A 118 3.04 -1.07 -13.60
CA ILE A 118 2.11 -0.38 -14.50
C ILE A 118 1.15 0.53 -13.73
N GLY A 119 0.99 0.30 -12.43
CA GLY A 119 0.10 1.11 -11.63
C GLY A 119 0.13 0.80 -10.14
N PHE A 120 -0.64 1.59 -9.43
CA PHE A 120 -0.76 1.58 -7.98
C PHE A 120 -2.22 1.44 -7.56
N GLU A 121 -2.46 0.75 -6.45
CA GLU A 121 -3.75 0.73 -5.77
C GLU A 121 -3.61 1.10 -4.30
N SER A 122 -4.69 1.57 -3.70
CA SER A 122 -4.82 1.71 -2.25
C SER A 122 -6.25 1.46 -1.81
N LEU A 123 -6.40 0.74 -0.71
CA LEU A 123 -7.70 0.39 -0.12
C LEU A 123 -7.87 1.12 1.21
N ILE A 124 -8.76 2.10 1.23
CA ILE A 124 -8.97 3.01 2.35
C ILE A 124 -10.19 2.59 3.15
N GLU A 125 -9.99 2.32 4.42
CA GLU A 125 -11.05 1.91 5.35
C GLU A 125 -11.72 3.15 5.95
N PRO A 126 -13.07 3.29 5.84
CA PRO A 126 -13.79 4.34 6.55
C PRO A 126 -13.53 4.29 8.07
N PRO A 127 -13.59 5.43 8.77
CA PRO A 127 -14.11 6.75 8.33
C PRO A 127 -13.13 7.63 7.55
N ARG A 128 -11.99 7.13 7.10
CA ARG A 128 -11.01 7.93 6.35
C ARG A 128 -11.56 8.31 4.98
N THR A 129 -11.37 9.58 4.62
CA THR A 129 -11.94 10.21 3.41
C THR A 129 -11.09 10.03 2.16
N ALA A 130 -9.87 9.52 2.32
CA ALA A 130 -8.90 9.35 1.24
C ALA A 130 -8.41 10.65 0.58
N ASP A 131 -8.50 11.80 1.26
CA ASP A 131 -8.17 13.12 0.71
C ASP A 131 -6.73 13.20 0.18
N LEU A 132 -5.81 12.47 0.80
CA LEU A 132 -4.44 12.33 0.31
C LEU A 132 -4.40 11.85 -1.15
N TYR A 133 -5.13 10.78 -1.46
CA TYR A 133 -5.17 10.17 -2.80
C TYR A 133 -5.92 11.06 -3.80
N LYS A 134 -7.01 11.69 -3.38
CA LYS A 134 -7.75 12.68 -4.20
C LYS A 134 -6.84 13.84 -4.58
N LYS A 135 -6.10 14.42 -3.61
CA LYS A 135 -5.14 15.51 -3.85
C LYS A 135 -4.00 15.10 -4.80
N ASP A 136 -3.58 13.84 -4.76
CA ASP A 136 -2.59 13.29 -5.68
C ASP A 136 -3.22 12.78 -7.01
N LYS A 137 -4.49 13.11 -7.27
CA LYS A 137 -5.23 12.77 -8.50
C LYS A 137 -5.28 11.27 -8.80
N TRP A 138 -5.53 10.46 -7.77
CA TRP A 138 -5.84 9.05 -7.93
C TRP A 138 -7.31 8.89 -8.33
N SER A 139 -7.58 7.96 -9.23
CA SER A 139 -8.95 7.63 -9.65
C SER A 139 -9.65 6.80 -8.59
N TYR A 140 -10.82 7.24 -8.15
CA TYR A 140 -11.72 6.43 -7.33
C TYR A 140 -12.51 5.48 -8.23
N ILE A 141 -12.44 4.18 -7.97
CA ILE A 141 -13.06 3.14 -8.81
C ILE A 141 -14.11 2.32 -8.07
N GLY A 142 -14.59 2.78 -6.92
CA GLY A 142 -15.64 2.13 -6.16
C GLY A 142 -15.19 1.59 -4.80
N ARG A 143 -15.94 0.61 -4.30
CA ARG A 143 -15.71 0.00 -2.98
C ARG A 143 -15.54 -1.50 -3.09
N THR A 144 -14.77 -2.09 -2.17
CA THR A 144 -14.76 -3.54 -1.98
C THR A 144 -16.08 -4.01 -1.37
N LYS A 145 -16.42 -5.30 -1.52
CA LYS A 145 -17.58 -5.91 -0.84
C LYS A 145 -17.44 -5.93 0.69
N GLY A 146 -16.24 -5.76 1.21
CA GLY A 146 -15.97 -5.65 2.65
C GLY A 146 -15.98 -6.98 3.40
N TYR A 147 -15.99 -8.11 2.71
CA TYR A 147 -15.91 -9.42 3.35
C TYR A 147 -14.60 -9.54 4.14
N THR A 148 -14.71 -10.09 5.33
CA THR A 148 -13.54 -10.43 6.15
C THR A 148 -13.35 -11.94 6.15
N CYS A 149 -12.09 -12.37 6.18
CA CYS A 149 -11.73 -13.77 6.21
C CYS A 149 -10.85 -14.05 7.42
N LYS A 150 -11.25 -15.00 8.26
CA LYS A 150 -10.39 -15.56 9.31
C LYS A 150 -9.86 -16.90 8.84
N ARG A 151 -8.61 -17.19 9.11
CA ARG A 151 -8.09 -18.55 9.03
C ARG A 151 -8.36 -19.22 10.35
N VAL A 152 -9.09 -20.33 10.32
CA VAL A 152 -9.28 -21.21 11.47
C VAL A 152 -8.18 -22.24 11.40
N SER A 153 -7.27 -22.22 12.39
CA SER A 153 -6.25 -23.24 12.56
C SER A 153 -6.95 -24.51 13.06
N GLY A 154 -7.18 -25.45 12.17
CA GLY A 154 -7.57 -26.81 12.54
C GLY A 154 -6.49 -27.76 12.08
N ARG A 155 -5.86 -28.49 12.99
CA ARG A 155 -5.06 -29.68 12.68
C ARG A 155 -5.99 -30.84 12.35
N GLU A 156 -6.88 -30.68 11.38
CA GLU A 156 -7.58 -31.81 10.80
C GLU A 156 -6.69 -32.48 9.78
N LYS A 157 -6.45 -33.80 9.93
CA LYS A 157 -5.68 -34.63 8.99
C LYS A 157 -6.23 -34.42 7.58
N GLY A 158 -5.36 -33.91 6.68
CA GLY A 158 -5.69 -33.76 5.25
C GLY A 158 -5.90 -32.34 4.75
N VAL A 159 -5.91 -31.31 5.62
CA VAL A 159 -5.96 -29.90 5.18
C VAL A 159 -4.56 -29.32 5.27
N PHE A 160 -4.00 -28.96 4.11
CA PHE A 160 -2.67 -28.36 3.95
C PHE A 160 -2.43 -27.17 4.89
N PRO A 161 -1.15 -26.78 5.17
CA PRO A 161 -0.72 -25.98 6.35
C PRO A 161 -1.34 -24.59 6.52
N TYR A 162 -2.31 -24.22 5.70
CA TYR A 162 -2.89 -22.87 5.69
C TYR A 162 -4.28 -22.73 6.32
N GLY A 163 -4.84 -23.79 6.95
CA GLY A 163 -6.13 -23.76 7.61
C GLY A 163 -7.32 -23.40 6.70
N LYS A 164 -8.52 -23.78 7.09
CA LYS A 164 -9.77 -23.45 6.36
C LYS A 164 -10.03 -21.94 6.46
N ARG A 165 -10.32 -21.29 5.33
CA ARG A 165 -10.76 -19.90 5.30
C ARG A 165 -12.24 -19.83 5.62
N VAL A 166 -12.59 -19.14 6.71
CA VAL A 166 -13.99 -18.85 7.07
C VAL A 166 -14.27 -17.38 6.72
N TRP A 167 -15.20 -17.16 5.81
CA TRP A 167 -15.62 -15.83 5.38
C TRP A 167 -16.73 -15.32 6.29
N ASN A 168 -16.59 -14.07 6.75
CA ASN A 168 -17.62 -13.37 7.49
C ASN A 168 -18.34 -12.40 6.56
N TYR A 169 -19.63 -12.66 6.33
CA TYR A 169 -20.51 -11.86 5.49
C TYR A 169 -21.42 -10.93 6.30
N LYS A 170 -21.41 -11.02 7.64
CA LYS A 170 -22.32 -10.25 8.50
C LYS A 170 -21.77 -8.88 8.86
N ASN A 171 -20.47 -8.78 9.13
CA ASN A 171 -19.83 -7.52 9.52
C ASN A 171 -18.99 -6.98 8.36
N LEU A 172 -19.65 -6.43 7.34
CA LEU A 172 -18.99 -5.91 6.16
C LEU A 172 -18.20 -4.65 6.49
N ARG A 173 -16.96 -4.59 6.00
CA ARG A 173 -16.09 -3.40 6.11
C ARG A 173 -15.62 -2.99 4.71
N PRO A 174 -16.51 -2.39 3.89
CA PRO A 174 -16.15 -1.98 2.54
C PRO A 174 -15.09 -0.89 2.58
N LYS A 175 -14.09 -1.01 1.72
CA LYS A 175 -13.00 -0.04 1.59
C LYS A 175 -13.15 0.73 0.31
N LEU A 176 -12.84 2.02 0.34
CA LEU A 176 -12.71 2.83 -0.86
C LEU A 176 -11.49 2.36 -1.64
N VAL A 177 -11.62 2.22 -2.95
CA VAL A 177 -10.56 1.77 -3.84
C VAL A 177 -10.09 2.94 -4.70
N PHE A 178 -8.83 3.28 -4.56
CA PHE A 178 -8.14 4.29 -5.35
C PHE A 178 -7.03 3.64 -6.17
N VAL A 179 -6.90 4.08 -7.41
CA VAL A 179 -5.90 3.57 -8.35
C VAL A 179 -5.22 4.71 -9.11
N LYS A 180 -3.98 4.47 -9.55
CA LYS A 180 -3.24 5.42 -10.37
C LYS A 180 -2.29 4.69 -11.31
N HIS A 181 -2.28 5.08 -12.59
CA HIS A 181 -1.27 4.64 -13.54
C HIS A 181 0.13 5.16 -13.16
N VAL A 182 1.16 4.45 -13.54
CA VAL A 182 2.52 4.99 -13.55
C VAL A 182 2.57 6.15 -14.56
N GLU A 183 3.00 7.31 -14.11
CA GLU A 183 3.25 8.45 -15.00
C GLU A 183 4.48 8.13 -15.86
N ILE A 184 4.28 7.98 -17.17
CA ILE A 184 5.38 7.87 -18.12
C ILE A 184 5.99 9.27 -18.21
N LYS A 185 7.18 9.45 -17.65
CA LYS A 185 7.93 10.67 -17.90
C LYS A 185 8.34 10.61 -19.37
N ALA A 186 7.81 11.53 -20.19
CA ALA A 186 8.35 11.71 -21.52
C ALA A 186 9.87 11.95 -21.38
N THR A 187 10.66 11.08 -21.96
CA THR A 187 12.09 11.36 -22.19
C THR A 187 12.13 12.65 -22.98
N LYS A 188 12.67 13.71 -22.40
CA LYS A 188 13.07 14.86 -23.19
C LYS A 188 14.30 14.38 -23.98
N ASP A 189 14.08 14.10 -25.26
CA ASP A 189 15.15 13.98 -26.24
C ASP A 189 15.89 15.31 -26.32
#